data_024ca7c75bb07bb726447865f3558ad6
#
_entry.id   024ca7c75bb07bb726447865f3558ad6
#
_cell.length_a   1.000
_cell.length_b   1.000
_cell.length_c   1.000
_cell.angle_alpha   90.00
_cell.angle_beta   90.00
_cell.angle_gamma   90.00
#
_symmetry.space_group_name_H-M   'P 1'
#
loop_
_entity.id
_entity.type
_entity.pdbx_description
1 polymer ?
#
loop_
_entity_poly.entity_id
_entity_poly.type
_entity_poly.pdbx_seq_one_letter_code
_entity_poly.pdbx_strand_id
1 'polypeptide(L)'
;MFLNNKTVDEKAHFYVWLHVITITLVLIGALNWGSIGLFSFNFVNKIFKNFSIYIYILVGLAALHLAIKRDTYLSFLGWTVFPVNLLKVSQPANANVHLEVDVKPDVVKVLYWASNPESNVDENKVNDDKNIQNYIKAYENTENVGVVEAVNGKATLHFLCPSKYTVGSIFKRTLDKHVHYRMVYPNGWLSNVYTHKVVC
;
A
#
# COMPACT_ATOMS: atom_id res chain seq x y z
N MET A 1 10.28 -8.02 -16.79
CA MET A 1 11.65 -8.53 -16.93
C MET A 1 12.74 -7.43 -16.95
N PHE A 2 12.45 -6.17 -17.30
CA PHE A 2 13.40 -5.07 -17.43
C PHE A 2 13.94 -4.46 -16.12
N LEU A 3 13.42 -4.81 -14.96
CA LEU A 3 13.82 -4.21 -13.67
C LEU A 3 14.69 -5.11 -12.79
N ASN A 4 15.08 -6.29 -13.28
CA ASN A 4 15.70 -7.30 -12.40
C ASN A 4 17.15 -6.97 -11.99
N ASN A 5 17.85 -6.11 -12.75
CA ASN A 5 19.24 -5.73 -12.49
C ASN A 5 19.43 -4.32 -11.91
N LYS A 6 18.33 -3.59 -11.62
CA LYS A 6 18.39 -2.25 -11.03
C LYS A 6 18.59 -2.33 -9.53
N THR A 7 19.34 -1.38 -8.97
CA THR A 7 19.45 -1.18 -7.52
C THR A 7 18.08 -0.88 -6.90
N VAL A 8 17.95 -1.04 -5.58
CA VAL A 8 16.68 -0.72 -4.87
C VAL A 8 16.31 0.75 -5.06
N ASP A 9 17.31 1.62 -5.02
CA ASP A 9 17.14 3.05 -5.19
C ASP A 9 16.59 3.40 -6.58
N GLU A 10 17.18 2.86 -7.64
CA GLU A 10 16.69 3.05 -9.01
C GLU A 10 15.26 2.50 -9.22
N LYS A 11 14.93 1.38 -8.59
CA LYS A 11 13.57 0.81 -8.64
C LYS A 11 12.57 1.71 -7.94
N ALA A 12 12.91 2.20 -6.75
CA ALA A 12 12.06 3.09 -5.97
C ALA A 12 11.81 4.40 -6.73
N HIS A 13 12.86 5.03 -7.23
CA HIS A 13 12.75 6.24 -8.07
C HIS A 13 11.91 6.01 -9.32
N PHE A 14 12.09 4.90 -10.01
CA PHE A 14 11.27 4.57 -11.18
C PHE A 14 9.78 4.52 -10.84
N TYR A 15 9.39 3.85 -9.75
CA TYR A 15 7.99 3.77 -9.35
C TYR A 15 7.42 5.13 -8.90
N VAL A 16 8.21 5.93 -8.19
CA VAL A 16 7.81 7.29 -7.81
C VAL A 16 7.57 8.16 -9.05
N TRP A 17 8.48 8.15 -10.03
CA TRP A 17 8.31 8.90 -11.27
C TRP A 17 7.15 8.40 -12.12
N LEU A 18 6.96 7.09 -12.23
CA LEU A 18 5.80 6.51 -12.90
C LEU A 18 4.50 6.99 -12.27
N HIS A 19 4.45 7.05 -10.95
CA HIS A 19 3.33 7.57 -10.17
C HIS A 19 3.04 9.04 -10.50
N VAL A 20 4.06 9.90 -10.42
CA VAL A 20 3.94 11.34 -10.73
C VAL A 20 3.45 11.55 -12.15
N ILE A 21 4.05 10.87 -13.14
CA ILE A 21 3.66 10.98 -14.54
C ILE A 21 2.19 10.55 -14.74
N THR A 22 1.79 9.43 -14.15
CA THR A 22 0.42 8.93 -14.27
C THR A 22 -0.61 9.92 -13.74
N ILE A 23 -0.39 10.45 -12.53
CA ILE A 23 -1.28 11.45 -11.92
C ILE A 23 -1.31 12.73 -12.77
N THR A 24 -0.15 13.20 -13.21
CA THR A 24 -0.06 14.41 -14.04
C THR A 24 -0.87 14.28 -15.34
N LEU A 25 -0.77 13.14 -16.02
CA LEU A 25 -1.57 12.88 -17.23
C LEU A 25 -3.06 12.89 -16.96
N VAL A 26 -3.51 12.27 -15.88
CA VAL A 26 -4.94 12.27 -15.51
C VAL A 26 -5.42 13.67 -15.16
N LEU A 27 -4.63 14.48 -14.46
CA LEU A 27 -4.95 15.88 -14.15
C LEU A 27 -5.06 16.72 -15.41
N ILE A 28 -4.13 16.57 -16.35
CA ILE A 28 -4.20 17.25 -17.66
C ILE A 28 -5.50 16.89 -18.39
N GLY A 29 -5.85 15.61 -18.42
CA GLY A 29 -7.10 15.14 -19.02
C GLY A 29 -8.33 15.73 -18.35
N ALA A 30 -8.39 15.69 -17.01
CA ALA A 30 -9.51 16.24 -16.23
C ALA A 30 -9.67 17.75 -16.45
N LEU A 31 -8.56 18.51 -16.41
CA LEU A 31 -8.57 19.96 -16.67
C LEU A 31 -9.02 20.27 -18.10
N ASN A 32 -8.58 19.51 -19.10
CA ASN A 32 -9.01 19.67 -20.48
C ASN A 32 -10.52 19.46 -20.63
N TRP A 33 -11.08 18.40 -20.00
CA TRP A 33 -12.53 18.18 -20.01
C TRP A 33 -13.29 19.28 -19.29
N GLY A 34 -12.77 19.77 -18.15
CA GLY A 34 -13.33 20.94 -17.46
C GLY A 34 -13.33 22.19 -18.34
N SER A 35 -12.24 22.45 -19.07
CA SER A 35 -12.13 23.57 -20.02
C SER A 35 -13.12 23.47 -21.19
N ILE A 36 -13.31 22.24 -21.72
CA ILE A 36 -14.32 22.00 -22.76
C ILE A 36 -15.73 22.31 -22.23
N GLY A 37 -16.05 21.79 -21.03
CA GLY A 37 -17.39 21.95 -20.45
C GLY A 37 -17.74 23.41 -20.09
N LEU A 38 -16.76 24.14 -19.54
CA LEU A 38 -17.00 25.54 -19.10
C LEU A 38 -16.85 26.56 -20.21
N PHE A 39 -15.90 26.36 -21.13
CA PHE A 39 -15.48 27.36 -22.09
C PHE A 39 -15.55 26.91 -23.55
N SER A 40 -16.00 25.69 -23.83
CA SER A 40 -15.94 25.05 -25.15
C SER A 40 -14.53 25.07 -25.77
N PHE A 41 -13.49 25.05 -24.90
CA PHE A 41 -12.10 25.20 -25.30
C PHE A 41 -11.31 23.93 -25.01
N ASN A 42 -10.77 23.30 -26.07
CA ASN A 42 -9.95 22.13 -26.00
C ASN A 42 -8.47 22.53 -26.12
N PHE A 43 -7.80 22.74 -24.97
CA PHE A 43 -6.40 23.15 -24.96
C PHE A 43 -5.44 22.05 -25.42
N VAL A 44 -5.72 20.77 -25.15
CA VAL A 44 -4.90 19.66 -25.64
C VAL A 44 -4.90 19.66 -27.18
N ASN A 45 -6.06 19.76 -27.79
CA ASN A 45 -6.14 19.83 -29.25
C ASN A 45 -5.49 21.11 -29.82
N LYS A 46 -5.65 22.26 -29.14
CA LYS A 46 -5.04 23.52 -29.55
C LYS A 46 -3.51 23.48 -29.55
N ILE A 47 -2.91 22.82 -28.52
CA ILE A 47 -1.46 22.73 -28.36
C ILE A 47 -0.88 21.62 -29.26
N PHE A 48 -1.45 20.45 -29.22
CA PHE A 48 -0.87 19.26 -29.85
C PHE A 48 -1.43 18.95 -31.26
N LYS A 49 -2.50 19.65 -31.69
CA LYS A 49 -3.09 19.47 -33.01
C LYS A 49 -3.29 17.99 -33.39
N ASN A 50 -2.65 17.54 -34.45
CA ASN A 50 -2.75 16.19 -34.98
C ASN A 50 -2.21 15.11 -33.98
N PHE A 51 -1.37 15.49 -33.02
CA PHE A 51 -0.86 14.60 -31.98
C PHE A 51 -1.77 14.48 -30.76
N SER A 52 -2.86 15.27 -30.68
CA SER A 52 -3.79 15.26 -29.55
C SER A 52 -4.38 13.86 -29.28
N ILE A 53 -4.57 13.05 -30.29
CA ILE A 53 -5.08 11.66 -30.15
C ILE A 53 -4.16 10.80 -29.31
N TYR A 54 -2.85 10.94 -29.46
CA TYR A 54 -1.88 10.18 -28.64
C TYR A 54 -1.90 10.64 -27.18
N ILE A 55 -2.09 11.94 -26.94
CA ILE A 55 -2.25 12.45 -25.56
C ILE A 55 -3.52 11.89 -24.92
N TYR A 56 -4.66 11.83 -25.64
CA TYR A 56 -5.88 11.23 -25.11
C TYR A 56 -5.72 9.74 -24.81
N ILE A 57 -5.02 8.98 -25.67
CA ILE A 57 -4.72 7.58 -25.41
C ILE A 57 -3.87 7.44 -24.14
N LEU A 58 -2.82 8.25 -23.99
CA LEU A 58 -1.96 8.22 -22.80
C LEU A 58 -2.75 8.58 -21.53
N VAL A 59 -3.63 9.56 -21.57
CA VAL A 59 -4.52 9.91 -20.46
C VAL A 59 -5.44 8.74 -20.10
N GLY A 60 -6.02 8.08 -21.10
CA GLY A 60 -6.87 6.88 -20.90
C GLY A 60 -6.11 5.72 -20.26
N LEU A 61 -4.89 5.45 -20.74
CA LEU A 61 -4.02 4.42 -20.17
C LEU A 61 -3.59 4.76 -18.73
N ALA A 62 -3.29 6.03 -18.46
CA ALA A 62 -2.97 6.50 -17.12
C ALA A 62 -4.17 6.33 -16.16
N ALA A 63 -5.38 6.69 -16.59
CA ALA A 63 -6.60 6.49 -15.81
C ALA A 63 -6.87 5.00 -15.53
N LEU A 64 -6.67 4.13 -16.53
CA LEU A 64 -6.79 2.68 -16.36
C LEU A 64 -5.74 2.14 -15.38
N HIS A 65 -4.50 2.63 -15.45
CA HIS A 65 -3.46 2.29 -14.49
C HIS A 65 -3.87 2.66 -13.06
N LEU A 66 -4.40 3.86 -12.84
CA LEU A 66 -4.90 4.28 -11.52
C LEU A 66 -6.06 3.40 -11.04
N ALA A 67 -7.00 3.05 -11.91
CA ALA A 67 -8.14 2.21 -11.56
C ALA A 67 -7.72 0.83 -11.07
N ILE A 68 -6.64 0.26 -11.62
CA ILE A 68 -6.13 -1.07 -11.28
C ILE A 68 -5.12 -1.01 -10.13
N LYS A 69 -4.21 -0.02 -10.14
CA LYS A 69 -3.10 0.10 -9.19
C LYS A 69 -3.43 1.07 -8.06
N ARG A 70 -4.08 0.54 -7.02
CA ARG A 70 -4.47 1.29 -5.81
C ARG A 70 -3.29 2.01 -5.15
N ASP A 71 -2.10 1.42 -5.17
CA ASP A 71 -0.87 1.97 -4.58
C ASP A 71 -0.48 3.32 -5.21
N THR A 72 -0.98 3.62 -6.41
CA THR A 72 -0.68 4.85 -7.12
C THR A 72 -1.40 6.06 -6.53
N TYR A 73 -2.65 5.93 -6.10
CA TYR A 73 -3.37 7.04 -5.46
C TYR A 73 -3.39 6.96 -3.93
N LEU A 74 -3.05 5.80 -3.36
CA LEU A 74 -2.79 5.64 -1.93
C LEU A 74 -1.27 5.54 -1.72
N SER A 75 -0.59 6.66 -1.84
CA SER A 75 0.87 6.74 -1.84
C SER A 75 1.54 6.12 -0.61
N PHE A 76 0.85 6.08 0.54
CA PHE A 76 1.35 5.41 1.75
C PHE A 76 1.45 3.88 1.61
N LEU A 77 0.77 3.27 0.64
CA LEU A 77 0.88 1.84 0.34
C LEU A 77 2.04 1.53 -0.62
N GLY A 78 2.48 2.54 -1.39
CA GLY A 78 3.57 2.43 -2.34
C GLY A 78 4.96 2.64 -1.71
N TRP A 79 5.95 2.79 -2.56
CA TRP A 79 7.31 3.12 -2.15
C TRP A 79 7.35 4.51 -1.50
N THR A 80 7.88 4.56 -0.27
CA THR A 80 8.03 5.81 0.50
C THR A 80 9.38 5.85 1.19
N VAL A 81 9.85 7.05 1.53
CA VAL A 81 11.07 7.23 2.32
C VAL A 81 10.69 7.50 3.76
N PHE A 82 11.38 6.83 4.69
CA PHE A 82 11.18 7.01 6.12
C PHE A 82 12.53 6.94 6.87
N PRO A 83 12.78 7.76 7.89
CA PRO A 83 14.03 7.69 8.67
C PRO A 83 14.14 6.35 9.41
N VAL A 84 15.09 5.51 8.98
CA VAL A 84 15.27 4.13 9.53
C VAL A 84 15.53 4.15 11.04
N ASN A 85 16.20 5.17 11.55
CA ASN A 85 16.54 5.31 12.99
C ASN A 85 15.30 5.50 13.89
N LEU A 86 14.15 5.91 13.32
CA LEU A 86 12.89 5.97 14.05
C LEU A 86 12.22 4.59 14.18
N LEU A 87 12.59 3.63 13.35
CA LEU A 87 12.08 2.26 13.38
C LEU A 87 12.89 1.44 14.39
N LYS A 88 12.53 1.56 15.67
CA LYS A 88 13.12 0.74 16.73
C LYS A 88 12.55 -0.67 16.68
N VAL A 89 13.41 -1.66 16.90
CA VAL A 89 12.98 -3.07 17.01
C VAL A 89 11.99 -3.19 18.16
N SER A 90 10.83 -3.77 17.87
CA SER A 90 9.73 -3.94 18.80
C SER A 90 8.79 -5.06 18.34
N GLN A 91 8.11 -5.67 19.28
CA GLN A 91 7.10 -6.70 19.03
C GLN A 91 6.08 -6.71 20.16
N PRO A 92 4.86 -7.24 19.97
CA PRO A 92 3.89 -7.46 21.02
C PRO A 92 4.45 -8.32 22.16
N ALA A 93 4.17 -7.96 23.39
CA ALA A 93 4.72 -8.66 24.57
C ALA A 93 4.30 -10.15 24.66
N ASN A 94 3.07 -10.45 24.24
CA ASN A 94 2.47 -11.79 24.34
C ASN A 94 2.25 -12.42 22.96
N ALA A 95 3.11 -12.14 21.99
CA ALA A 95 3.00 -12.70 20.64
C ALA A 95 2.94 -14.23 20.68
N ASN A 96 1.92 -14.80 20.06
CA ASN A 96 1.68 -16.26 20.01
C ASN A 96 1.73 -16.81 18.58
N VAL A 97 1.88 -15.94 17.58
CA VAL A 97 2.07 -16.30 16.17
C VAL A 97 3.44 -15.86 15.71
N HIS A 98 4.15 -16.77 15.06
CA HIS A 98 5.47 -16.54 14.48
C HIS A 98 5.40 -16.82 12.99
N LEU A 99 5.69 -15.84 12.15
CA LEU A 99 5.67 -15.96 10.70
C LEU A 99 7.03 -15.59 10.12
N GLU A 100 7.72 -16.56 9.55
CA GLU A 100 8.93 -16.30 8.78
C GLU A 100 8.54 -15.80 7.37
N VAL A 101 9.12 -14.70 6.96
CA VAL A 101 8.96 -14.13 5.62
C VAL A 101 10.32 -14.01 4.93
N ASP A 102 10.35 -14.40 3.67
CA ASP A 102 11.53 -14.19 2.83
C ASP A 102 11.57 -12.73 2.38
N VAL A 103 12.73 -12.13 2.54
CA VAL A 103 13.00 -10.74 2.14
C VAL A 103 14.22 -10.68 1.25
N LYS A 104 14.42 -9.55 0.58
CA LYS A 104 15.63 -9.38 -0.24
C LYS A 104 16.87 -9.26 0.65
N PRO A 105 18.05 -9.67 0.15
CA PRO A 105 19.28 -9.64 0.95
C PRO A 105 19.71 -8.26 1.46
N ASP A 106 19.28 -7.20 0.77
CA ASP A 106 19.54 -5.80 1.10
C ASP A 106 18.54 -5.16 2.07
N VAL A 107 17.57 -5.92 2.56
CA VAL A 107 16.62 -5.49 3.58
C VAL A 107 17.26 -5.56 4.96
N VAL A 108 17.14 -4.49 5.75
CA VAL A 108 17.70 -4.41 7.10
C VAL A 108 16.68 -4.62 8.19
N LYS A 109 15.43 -4.22 7.95
CA LYS A 109 14.31 -4.40 8.88
C LYS A 109 13.03 -4.72 8.16
N VAL A 110 12.05 -5.25 8.88
CA VAL A 110 10.68 -5.42 8.41
C VAL A 110 9.75 -4.73 9.41
N LEU A 111 8.98 -3.76 8.93
CA LEU A 111 7.88 -3.14 9.65
C LEU A 111 6.60 -3.93 9.33
N TYR A 112 5.84 -4.32 10.36
CA TYR A 112 4.61 -5.08 10.18
C TYR A 112 3.49 -4.62 11.09
N TRP A 113 2.25 -4.90 10.67
CA TRP A 113 1.04 -4.65 11.46
C TRP A 113 -0.08 -5.60 11.05
N ALA A 114 -0.95 -5.92 12.01
CA ALA A 114 -2.16 -6.71 11.80
C ALA A 114 -3.34 -6.10 12.55
N SER A 115 -4.54 -6.60 12.29
CA SER A 115 -5.74 -6.19 13.02
C SER A 115 -5.65 -6.53 14.51
N ASN A 116 -6.51 -5.91 15.31
CA ASN A 116 -6.66 -6.23 16.73
C ASN A 116 -6.77 -7.75 16.92
N PRO A 117 -6.09 -8.32 17.95
CA PRO A 117 -6.19 -9.74 18.24
C PRO A 117 -7.60 -10.14 18.67
N GLU A 118 -7.99 -11.38 18.40
CA GLU A 118 -9.32 -11.90 18.77
C GLU A 118 -9.63 -11.77 20.26
N SER A 119 -8.61 -11.91 21.11
CA SER A 119 -8.75 -11.78 22.57
C SER A 119 -9.13 -10.37 23.06
N ASN A 120 -8.88 -9.35 22.24
CA ASN A 120 -9.05 -7.93 22.62
C ASN A 120 -10.18 -7.25 21.80
N VAL A 121 -11.02 -8.04 21.14
CA VAL A 121 -12.12 -7.46 20.37
C VAL A 121 -13.27 -7.11 21.32
N ASP A 122 -13.49 -5.81 21.49
CA ASP A 122 -14.65 -5.25 22.19
C ASP A 122 -15.94 -5.62 21.44
N GLU A 123 -16.97 -6.06 22.15
CA GLU A 123 -18.28 -6.40 21.57
C GLU A 123 -18.89 -5.25 20.77
N ASN A 124 -18.61 -3.99 21.13
CA ASN A 124 -19.04 -2.81 20.39
C ASN A 124 -18.30 -2.61 19.04
N LYS A 125 -17.24 -3.34 18.78
CA LYS A 125 -16.45 -3.27 17.54
C LYS A 125 -16.83 -4.36 16.54
N VAL A 126 -17.61 -5.34 16.92
CA VAL A 126 -18.03 -6.45 16.04
C VAL A 126 -19.37 -6.18 15.35
N ASN A 127 -19.57 -6.83 14.23
CA ASN A 127 -20.86 -6.89 13.53
C ASN A 127 -21.65 -8.15 13.94
N ASP A 128 -22.86 -8.33 13.37
CA ASP A 128 -23.74 -9.47 13.63
C ASP A 128 -23.06 -10.84 13.38
N ASP A 129 -22.06 -10.88 12.48
CA ASP A 129 -21.25 -12.08 12.18
C ASP A 129 -20.06 -12.26 13.14
N LYS A 130 -19.98 -11.47 14.21
CA LYS A 130 -18.83 -11.42 15.16
C LYS A 130 -17.50 -11.02 14.54
N ASN A 131 -17.50 -10.41 13.36
CA ASN A 131 -16.30 -9.84 12.75
C ASN A 131 -16.18 -8.36 13.10
N ILE A 132 -14.96 -7.82 13.16
CA ILE A 132 -14.76 -6.38 13.39
C ILE A 132 -15.47 -5.59 12.27
N GLN A 133 -16.24 -4.57 12.64
CA GLN A 133 -17.17 -3.86 11.76
C GLN A 133 -16.54 -3.23 10.53
N ASN A 134 -15.31 -2.72 10.63
CA ASN A 134 -14.60 -2.06 9.54
C ASN A 134 -13.08 -1.99 9.81
N TYR A 135 -12.32 -1.54 8.81
CA TYR A 135 -10.87 -1.45 8.92
C TYR A 135 -10.39 -0.44 9.99
N ILE A 136 -11.14 0.65 10.24
CA ILE A 136 -10.77 1.62 11.28
C ILE A 136 -10.78 0.93 12.65
N LYS A 137 -11.87 0.24 12.97
CA LYS A 137 -12.00 -0.52 14.21
C LYS A 137 -11.01 -1.68 14.30
N ALA A 138 -10.67 -2.27 13.14
CA ALA A 138 -9.69 -3.36 13.08
C ALA A 138 -8.29 -2.93 13.47
N TYR A 139 -7.90 -1.69 13.17
CA TYR A 139 -6.54 -1.19 13.40
C TYR A 139 -6.45 -0.12 14.50
N GLU A 140 -7.60 0.31 15.05
CA GLU A 140 -7.65 1.29 16.13
C GLU A 140 -6.94 0.74 17.36
N ASN A 141 -5.80 1.36 17.72
CA ASN A 141 -4.99 0.97 18.88
C ASN A 141 -4.56 -0.51 18.90
N THR A 142 -4.33 -1.11 17.73
CA THR A 142 -3.89 -2.50 17.69
C THR A 142 -2.51 -2.67 18.33
N GLU A 143 -2.38 -3.71 19.15
CA GLU A 143 -1.09 -4.16 19.69
C GLU A 143 -0.26 -4.94 18.66
N ASN A 144 -0.89 -5.40 17.58
CA ASN A 144 -0.25 -6.18 16.52
C ASN A 144 0.59 -5.32 15.58
N VAL A 145 1.58 -4.63 16.15
CA VAL A 145 2.53 -3.80 15.41
C VAL A 145 3.95 -4.12 15.85
N GLY A 146 4.89 -4.09 14.93
CA GLY A 146 6.28 -4.31 15.30
C GLY A 146 7.26 -4.00 14.19
N VAL A 147 8.52 -4.00 14.58
CA VAL A 147 9.68 -3.89 13.70
C VAL A 147 10.66 -4.98 14.10
N VAL A 148 11.07 -5.81 13.16
CA VAL A 148 12.07 -6.86 13.37
C VAL A 148 13.26 -6.65 12.44
N GLU A 149 14.42 -7.15 12.83
CA GLU A 149 15.60 -7.18 11.97
C GLU A 149 15.47 -8.27 10.90
N ALA A 150 16.00 -8.00 9.72
CA ALA A 150 16.14 -8.98 8.68
C ALA A 150 17.57 -9.53 8.68
N VAL A 151 17.70 -10.85 8.73
CA VAL A 151 19.00 -11.53 8.77
C VAL A 151 19.02 -12.59 7.68
N ASN A 152 20.06 -12.59 6.85
CA ASN A 152 20.27 -13.58 5.78
C ASN A 152 19.07 -13.74 4.83
N GLY A 153 18.38 -12.64 4.50
CA GLY A 153 17.24 -12.67 3.59
C GLY A 153 15.94 -13.17 4.22
N LYS A 154 15.85 -13.23 5.55
CA LYS A 154 14.68 -13.67 6.30
C LYS A 154 14.35 -12.72 7.44
N ALA A 155 13.07 -12.65 7.81
CA ALA A 155 12.61 -11.94 9.00
C ALA A 155 11.48 -12.73 9.66
N THR A 156 11.51 -12.85 10.98
CA THR A 156 10.43 -13.50 11.74
C THR A 156 9.55 -12.45 12.38
N LEU A 157 8.29 -12.40 11.95
CA LEU A 157 7.28 -11.50 12.50
C LEU A 157 6.63 -12.17 13.71
N HIS A 158 6.47 -11.42 14.81
CA HIS A 158 5.89 -11.90 16.06
C HIS A 158 4.64 -11.09 16.37
N PHE A 159 3.47 -11.70 16.42
CA PHE A 159 2.21 -11.01 16.67
C PHE A 159 1.18 -11.92 17.35
N LEU A 160 0.09 -11.33 17.82
CA LEU A 160 -1.08 -12.05 18.32
C LEU A 160 -1.98 -12.44 17.15
N CYS A 161 -2.69 -13.57 17.26
CA CYS A 161 -3.61 -14.00 16.20
C CYS A 161 -4.61 -12.89 15.85
N PRO A 162 -4.57 -12.34 14.61
CA PRO A 162 -5.39 -11.21 14.22
C PRO A 162 -6.84 -11.62 13.99
N SER A 163 -7.77 -10.69 14.17
CA SER A 163 -9.19 -10.89 13.88
C SER A 163 -9.50 -10.69 12.40
N LYS A 164 -10.56 -11.35 11.93
CA LYS A 164 -11.21 -11.01 10.66
C LYS A 164 -11.94 -9.68 10.79
N TYR A 165 -12.06 -8.94 9.69
CA TYR A 165 -12.82 -7.70 9.68
C TYR A 165 -13.54 -7.48 8.34
N THR A 166 -14.59 -6.67 8.38
CA THR A 166 -15.44 -6.38 7.23
C THR A 166 -15.04 -5.04 6.60
N VAL A 167 -14.98 -4.99 5.29
CA VAL A 167 -14.72 -3.77 4.52
C VAL A 167 -15.86 -3.49 3.54
N GLY A 168 -15.98 -2.22 3.14
CA GLY A 168 -17.00 -1.75 2.21
C GLY A 168 -18.29 -1.33 2.92
N SER A 169 -18.96 -0.31 2.37
CA SER A 169 -20.23 0.22 2.88
C SER A 169 -21.43 -0.39 2.16
N ILE A 170 -21.39 -0.44 0.82
CA ILE A 170 -22.45 -0.98 -0.03
C ILE A 170 -22.21 -2.47 -0.30
N PHE A 171 -21.00 -2.82 -0.74
CA PHE A 171 -20.58 -4.20 -0.97
C PHE A 171 -19.68 -4.65 0.17
N LYS A 172 -20.30 -5.18 1.22
CA LYS A 172 -19.58 -5.69 2.39
C LYS A 172 -18.79 -6.95 2.01
N ARG A 173 -17.52 -7.00 2.38
CA ARG A 173 -16.65 -8.15 2.21
C ARG A 173 -15.87 -8.40 3.50
N THR A 174 -15.92 -9.60 4.02
CA THR A 174 -15.08 -10.02 5.15
C THR A 174 -13.71 -10.42 4.64
N LEU A 175 -12.68 -9.86 5.25
CA LEU A 175 -11.29 -10.20 5.00
C LEU A 175 -10.82 -11.23 6.02
N ASP A 176 -10.13 -12.27 5.53
CA ASP A 176 -9.50 -13.28 6.36
C ASP A 176 -8.40 -12.67 7.23
N LYS A 177 -8.00 -13.39 8.28
CA LYS A 177 -6.84 -13.07 9.11
C LYS A 177 -5.61 -12.86 8.26
N HIS A 178 -4.93 -11.74 8.43
CA HIS A 178 -3.72 -11.43 7.67
C HIS A 178 -2.84 -10.43 8.41
N VAL A 179 -1.58 -10.41 8.05
CA VAL A 179 -0.59 -9.45 8.47
C VAL A 179 -0.10 -8.66 7.26
N HIS A 180 0.07 -7.38 7.44
CA HIS A 180 0.72 -6.49 6.49
C HIS A 180 2.16 -6.27 6.89
N TYR A 181 3.06 -6.17 5.93
CA TYR A 181 4.44 -5.82 6.21
C TYR A 181 5.09 -5.02 5.08
N ARG A 182 6.14 -4.32 5.41
CA ARG A 182 6.98 -3.57 4.48
C ARG A 182 8.46 -3.86 4.76
N MET A 183 9.21 -4.02 3.69
CA MET A 183 10.66 -4.15 3.76
C MET A 183 11.28 -2.77 3.91
N VAL A 184 12.23 -2.64 4.83
CA VAL A 184 12.97 -1.41 5.12
C VAL A 184 14.40 -1.56 4.63
N TYR A 185 14.85 -0.63 3.80
CA TYR A 185 16.17 -0.62 3.22
C TYR A 185 17.10 0.37 3.94
N PRO A 186 18.45 0.17 3.88
CA PRO A 186 19.40 1.00 4.60
C PRO A 186 19.31 2.49 4.28
N ASN A 187 18.97 2.84 3.05
CA ASN A 187 18.82 4.21 2.56
C ASN A 187 17.48 4.87 2.90
N GLY A 188 16.65 4.22 3.72
CA GLY A 188 15.37 4.75 4.17
C GLY A 188 14.16 4.41 3.29
N TRP A 189 14.35 3.74 2.17
CA TRP A 189 13.21 3.29 1.39
C TRP A 189 12.41 2.20 2.11
N LEU A 190 11.11 2.35 2.08
CA LEU A 190 10.15 1.30 2.44
C LEU A 190 9.49 0.78 1.15
N SER A 191 9.44 -0.53 1.03
CA SER A 191 8.74 -1.20 -0.09
C SER A 191 7.24 -0.90 -0.12
N ASN A 192 6.55 -1.35 -1.14
CA ASN A 192 5.09 -1.51 -1.11
C ASN A 192 4.67 -2.37 0.07
N VAL A 193 3.40 -2.26 0.45
CA VAL A 193 2.80 -3.13 1.47
C VAL A 193 2.58 -4.52 0.88
N TYR A 194 3.12 -5.50 1.55
CA TYR A 194 2.82 -6.91 1.33
C TYR A 194 1.76 -7.38 2.32
N THR A 195 0.97 -8.36 1.92
CA THR A 195 -0.06 -8.95 2.77
C THR A 195 0.09 -10.47 2.75
N HIS A 196 0.19 -11.05 3.93
CA HIS A 196 0.27 -12.51 4.12
C HIS A 196 -0.95 -13.00 4.91
N LYS A 197 -1.64 -14.03 4.40
CA LYS A 197 -2.74 -14.67 5.13
C LYS A 197 -2.19 -15.48 6.30
N VAL A 198 -2.88 -15.45 7.42
CA VAL A 198 -2.49 -16.15 8.65
C VAL A 198 -3.56 -17.19 8.99
N VAL A 199 -3.09 -18.33 9.43
CA VAL A 199 -3.93 -19.41 9.99
C VAL A 199 -3.52 -19.58 11.44
N CYS A 200 -4.41 -19.23 12.34
CA CYS A 200 -4.25 -19.36 13.79
C CYS A 200 -5.58 -19.48 14.51
#